data_13afa311d737ec3d4c5d08281c3ff1bc
#
_entry.id   13afa311d737ec3d4c5d08281c3ff1bc
#
_cell.length_a   1.000
_cell.length_b   1.000
_cell.length_c   1.000
_cell.angle_alpha   90.00
_cell.angle_beta   90.00
_cell.angle_gamma   90.00
#
_symmetry.space_group_name_H-M   'P 1'
#
loop_
_entity.id
_entity.type
_entity.pdbx_description
1 polymer ?
#
loop_
_entity_poly.entity_id
_entity_poly.type
_entity_poly.pdbx_seq_one_letter_code
_entity_poly.pdbx_strand_id
1 'polypeptide(L)'
;MTKLFTPLHVGRMELANRIAMAPMTRYRASDNHVPLPIMKDYYAQRASVPGTLLITEATTISARAGGYANAPGIYNDAQIAAWKEVTDAVHAKGSYIYVQLWAVGRPANPQLLQAEGGYDLVSSSATAVSADAPTPRALSETEIYAWIADYAQAARNAVAAGFDGVEIHAANGYLIDQFTQDICNTRTDAWGGSVQGRARFALEVSRAVVEAVGADRTGIRFSPWSTFQGMRMKDPKPQFEYLAVQTAKLGLAYVHLVESRIAGGADVDATDRLDFFLRAYGKASPVIFAGGYDAESAVRAVDVEYADYDAIVGIGRPFISNPDLPFRVQNGIPFVPYDRATFYVPKDPKGYTDYAFSAEFQKAIEAAA
;
A
#
# COMPACT_ATOMS: atom_id res chain seq x y z
N MET A 1 -14.93 2.98 -26.18
CA MET A 1 -13.71 2.24 -25.73
C MET A 1 -13.39 2.78 -24.35
N THR A 2 -13.23 1.93 -23.34
CA THR A 2 -12.94 2.37 -21.95
C THR A 2 -11.56 2.97 -21.82
N LYS A 3 -11.41 4.01 -20.97
CA LYS A 3 -10.10 4.58 -20.59
C LYS A 3 -9.24 3.60 -19.80
N LEU A 4 -9.83 2.54 -19.21
CA LEU A 4 -9.13 1.58 -18.35
C LEU A 4 -7.93 0.93 -19.06
N PHE A 5 -7.97 0.80 -20.38
CA PHE A 5 -6.91 0.23 -21.22
C PHE A 5 -6.25 1.30 -22.12
N THR A 6 -6.23 2.54 -21.69
CA THR A 6 -5.44 3.59 -22.34
C THR A 6 -4.18 3.88 -21.50
N PRO A 7 -3.04 4.14 -22.14
CA PRO A 7 -1.81 4.47 -21.43
C PRO A 7 -1.97 5.65 -20.47
N LEU A 8 -1.19 5.63 -19.39
CA LEU A 8 -1.15 6.70 -18.41
C LEU A 8 0.26 6.88 -17.86
N HIS A 9 0.76 8.12 -17.91
CA HIS A 9 2.03 8.47 -17.30
C HIS A 9 1.87 8.67 -15.78
N VAL A 10 2.68 7.96 -14.98
CA VAL A 10 2.62 7.97 -13.51
C VAL A 10 4.05 8.06 -12.96
N GLY A 11 4.46 9.22 -12.48
CA GLY A 11 5.85 9.43 -12.07
C GLY A 11 6.80 9.17 -13.23
N ARG A 12 7.61 8.09 -13.14
CA ARG A 12 8.54 7.66 -14.21
C ARG A 12 7.99 6.52 -15.07
N MET A 13 6.78 6.06 -14.77
CA MET A 13 6.20 4.89 -15.44
C MET A 13 5.28 5.33 -16.57
N GLU A 14 5.25 4.53 -17.65
CA GLU A 14 4.24 4.59 -18.70
C GLU A 14 3.38 3.33 -18.58
N LEU A 15 2.28 3.43 -17.85
CA LEU A 15 1.36 2.30 -17.66
C LEU A 15 0.59 2.02 -18.94
N ALA A 16 0.48 0.77 -19.36
CA ALA A 16 -0.32 0.37 -20.52
C ALA A 16 -1.83 0.25 -20.21
N ASN A 17 -2.17 0.11 -18.94
CA ASN A 17 -3.54 0.02 -18.44
C ASN A 17 -3.66 0.73 -17.08
N ARG A 18 -4.89 1.07 -16.70
CA ARG A 18 -5.19 1.77 -15.43
C ARG A 18 -5.65 0.83 -14.33
N ILE A 19 -5.10 -0.39 -14.30
CA ILE A 19 -5.29 -1.38 -13.23
C ILE A 19 -3.99 -1.53 -12.47
N ALA A 20 -4.04 -1.41 -11.15
CA ALA A 20 -2.90 -1.69 -10.30
C ALA A 20 -3.21 -2.86 -9.36
N MET A 21 -2.22 -3.71 -9.09
CA MET A 21 -2.31 -4.67 -8.00
C MET A 21 -2.16 -3.91 -6.68
N ALA A 22 -3.25 -3.86 -5.91
CA ALA A 22 -3.25 -3.20 -4.60
C ALA A 22 -2.40 -3.99 -3.58
N PRO A 23 -1.79 -3.31 -2.59
CA PRO A 23 -0.97 -3.95 -1.57
C PRO A 23 -1.78 -4.92 -0.71
N MET A 24 -1.26 -6.12 -0.52
CA MET A 24 -1.90 -7.20 0.25
C MET A 24 -0.85 -8.00 1.01
N THR A 25 -0.92 -8.00 2.33
CA THR A 25 -0.06 -8.84 3.19
C THR A 25 -0.36 -10.32 2.99
N ARG A 26 0.70 -11.13 2.80
CA ARG A 26 0.57 -12.57 2.53
C ARG A 26 1.42 -13.45 3.45
N TYR A 27 2.34 -12.89 4.23
CA TYR A 27 3.23 -13.60 5.18
C TYR A 27 4.09 -14.68 4.54
N ARG A 28 4.69 -14.44 3.39
CA ARG A 28 5.56 -15.40 2.70
C ARG A 28 7.06 -15.05 2.80
N ALA A 29 7.44 -14.12 3.68
CA ALA A 29 8.84 -13.91 4.03
C ALA A 29 9.33 -14.96 5.05
N SER A 30 10.65 -15.07 5.19
CA SER A 30 11.30 -15.90 6.23
C SER A 30 11.04 -15.34 7.64
N ASP A 31 11.49 -16.09 8.67
CA ASP A 31 11.40 -15.61 10.05
C ASP A 31 12.32 -14.40 10.33
N ASN A 32 13.29 -14.15 9.44
CA ASN A 32 14.15 -12.96 9.47
C ASN A 32 13.65 -11.86 8.49
N HIS A 33 12.38 -11.92 8.09
CA HIS A 33 11.73 -10.93 7.21
C HIS A 33 12.37 -10.78 5.81
N VAL A 34 13.14 -11.78 5.37
CA VAL A 34 13.73 -11.83 4.03
C VAL A 34 12.70 -12.43 3.07
N PRO A 35 12.39 -11.79 1.93
CA PRO A 35 11.55 -12.38 0.90
C PRO A 35 12.00 -13.78 0.49
N LEU A 36 11.10 -14.75 0.49
CA LEU A 36 11.39 -16.10 0.02
C LEU A 36 11.28 -16.18 -1.52
N PRO A 37 11.95 -17.15 -2.16
CA PRO A 37 11.90 -17.31 -3.64
C PRO A 37 10.48 -17.39 -4.21
N ILE A 38 9.52 -17.96 -3.47
CA ILE A 38 8.11 -18.02 -3.90
C ILE A 38 7.47 -16.63 -4.07
N MET A 39 8.01 -15.59 -3.41
CA MET A 39 7.54 -14.21 -3.60
C MET A 39 7.94 -13.68 -4.98
N LYS A 40 9.13 -14.04 -5.48
CA LYS A 40 9.55 -13.73 -6.86
C LYS A 40 8.55 -14.32 -7.87
N ASP A 41 8.21 -15.59 -7.73
CA ASP A 41 7.27 -16.27 -8.63
C ASP A 41 5.88 -15.62 -8.56
N TYR A 42 5.41 -15.28 -7.36
CA TYR A 42 4.13 -14.61 -7.13
C TYR A 42 4.01 -13.27 -7.85
N TYR A 43 5.01 -12.39 -7.67
CA TYR A 43 4.99 -11.08 -8.31
C TYR A 43 5.23 -11.19 -9.82
N ALA A 44 6.12 -12.07 -10.28
CA ALA A 44 6.37 -12.33 -11.70
C ALA A 44 5.11 -12.83 -12.44
N GLN A 45 4.31 -13.71 -11.81
CA GLN A 45 3.03 -14.15 -12.38
C GLN A 45 2.06 -12.97 -12.58
N ARG A 46 1.96 -12.07 -11.60
CA ARG A 46 1.02 -10.93 -11.63
C ARG A 46 1.50 -9.77 -12.47
N ALA A 47 2.77 -9.77 -12.82
CA ALA A 47 3.39 -8.86 -13.76
C ALA A 47 3.24 -9.27 -15.23
N SER A 48 2.63 -10.43 -15.53
CA SER A 48 2.63 -11.06 -16.87
C SER A 48 1.84 -10.29 -17.93
N VAL A 49 0.99 -9.33 -17.56
CA VAL A 49 0.40 -8.37 -18.48
C VAL A 49 1.28 -7.11 -18.48
N PRO A 50 2.06 -6.85 -19.55
CA PRO A 50 3.03 -5.75 -19.58
C PRO A 50 2.42 -4.38 -19.31
N GLY A 51 3.19 -3.49 -18.70
CA GLY A 51 2.76 -2.14 -18.35
C GLY A 51 1.77 -2.07 -17.18
N THR A 52 1.67 -3.12 -16.36
CA THR A 52 0.85 -3.14 -15.15
C THR A 52 1.67 -2.66 -13.94
N LEU A 53 1.05 -1.85 -13.07
CA LEU A 53 1.64 -1.45 -11.79
C LEU A 53 1.31 -2.47 -10.69
N LEU A 54 2.33 -2.99 -10.03
CA LEU A 54 2.19 -3.81 -8.83
C LEU A 54 2.64 -2.99 -7.60
N ILE A 55 1.84 -3.02 -6.52
CA ILE A 55 2.26 -2.49 -5.22
C ILE A 55 2.43 -3.70 -4.29
N THR A 56 3.61 -3.84 -3.70
CA THR A 56 3.90 -4.99 -2.85
C THR A 56 3.02 -5.02 -1.60
N GLU A 57 2.99 -6.15 -0.95
CA GLU A 57 2.56 -6.22 0.44
C GLU A 57 3.33 -5.22 1.32
N ALA A 58 2.70 -4.79 2.43
CA ALA A 58 3.30 -3.91 3.41
C ALA A 58 4.63 -4.48 3.90
N THR A 59 5.70 -3.69 3.78
CA THR A 59 7.09 -4.06 3.97
C THR A 59 7.72 -3.16 5.05
N THR A 60 8.25 -3.74 6.11
CA THR A 60 8.72 -2.98 7.27
C THR A 60 9.99 -2.19 6.97
N ILE A 61 9.99 -0.93 7.42
CA ILE A 61 11.08 0.05 7.19
C ILE A 61 12.30 -0.16 8.09
N SER A 62 12.11 -0.83 9.23
CA SER A 62 13.14 -1.18 10.21
C SER A 62 12.65 -2.34 11.08
N ALA A 63 13.53 -3.01 11.81
CA ALA A 63 13.15 -4.11 12.70
C ALA A 63 12.14 -3.66 13.76
N ARG A 64 12.35 -2.48 14.36
CA ARG A 64 11.43 -1.91 15.37
C ARG A 64 10.05 -1.52 14.79
N ALA A 65 9.93 -1.43 13.48
CA ALA A 65 8.67 -1.11 12.79
C ALA A 65 7.79 -2.33 12.55
N GLY A 66 8.27 -3.54 12.89
CA GLY A 66 7.63 -4.82 12.69
C GLY A 66 6.53 -5.16 13.68
N GLY A 67 6.52 -6.42 14.11
CA GLY A 67 5.52 -6.98 15.03
C GLY A 67 4.50 -7.88 14.35
N TYR A 68 4.74 -8.27 13.09
CA TYR A 68 4.04 -9.33 12.37
C TYR A 68 5.03 -10.32 11.79
N ALA A 69 4.97 -11.57 12.25
CA ALA A 69 5.84 -12.63 11.75
C ALA A 69 5.67 -12.84 10.25
N ASN A 70 6.77 -13.14 9.56
CA ASN A 70 6.80 -13.46 8.13
C ASN A 70 6.27 -12.33 7.19
N ALA A 71 6.11 -11.12 7.69
CA ALA A 71 6.00 -9.92 6.86
C ALA A 71 7.40 -9.54 6.36
N PRO A 72 7.58 -9.12 5.10
CA PRO A 72 8.91 -8.75 4.59
C PRO A 72 9.41 -7.42 5.16
N GLY A 73 10.74 -7.25 5.16
CA GLY A 73 11.42 -6.00 5.46
C GLY A 73 12.23 -5.46 4.28
N ILE A 74 12.73 -4.21 4.42
CA ILE A 74 13.60 -3.53 3.43
C ILE A 74 14.72 -2.74 4.12
N TYR A 75 15.26 -3.25 5.22
CA TYR A 75 16.17 -2.52 6.10
C TYR A 75 17.56 -3.16 6.26
N ASN A 76 17.82 -4.29 5.60
CA ASN A 76 19.14 -4.93 5.60
C ASN A 76 19.49 -5.51 4.22
N ASP A 77 20.79 -5.81 4.01
CA ASP A 77 21.33 -6.23 2.73
C ASP A 77 20.70 -7.52 2.20
N ALA A 78 20.38 -8.49 3.07
CA ALA A 78 19.74 -9.75 2.68
C ALA A 78 18.33 -9.51 2.12
N GLN A 79 17.58 -8.61 2.73
CA GLN A 79 16.25 -8.21 2.26
C GLN A 79 16.34 -7.45 0.93
N ILE A 80 17.29 -6.50 0.81
CA ILE A 80 17.53 -5.75 -0.43
C ILE A 80 17.87 -6.70 -1.58
N ALA A 81 18.78 -7.63 -1.34
CA ALA A 81 19.18 -8.62 -2.36
C ALA A 81 18.01 -9.52 -2.80
N ALA A 82 17.20 -10.01 -1.84
CA ALA A 82 16.04 -10.83 -2.15
C ALA A 82 14.94 -10.05 -2.89
N TRP A 83 14.68 -8.80 -2.52
CA TRP A 83 13.76 -7.93 -3.25
C TRP A 83 14.25 -7.62 -4.67
N LYS A 84 15.58 -7.51 -4.87
CA LYS A 84 16.13 -7.30 -6.22
C LYS A 84 15.78 -8.44 -7.17
N GLU A 85 15.78 -9.69 -6.72
CA GLU A 85 15.32 -10.81 -7.55
C GLU A 85 13.85 -10.69 -7.94
N VAL A 86 13.02 -10.14 -7.04
CA VAL A 86 11.59 -9.90 -7.31
C VAL A 86 11.41 -8.78 -8.35
N THR A 87 12.09 -7.65 -8.17
CA THR A 87 11.98 -6.51 -9.09
C THR A 87 12.50 -6.86 -10.48
N ASP A 88 13.64 -7.55 -10.57
CA ASP A 88 14.18 -8.02 -11.85
C ASP A 88 13.20 -8.95 -12.59
N ALA A 89 12.52 -9.84 -11.86
CA ALA A 89 11.52 -10.75 -12.43
C ALA A 89 10.25 -10.03 -12.92
N VAL A 90 9.81 -8.98 -12.23
CA VAL A 90 8.69 -8.12 -12.65
C VAL A 90 9.08 -7.30 -13.90
N HIS A 91 10.26 -6.68 -13.90
CA HIS A 91 10.74 -5.90 -15.03
C HIS A 91 10.96 -6.75 -16.29
N ALA A 92 11.40 -8.01 -16.13
CA ALA A 92 11.50 -8.96 -17.24
C ALA A 92 10.15 -9.24 -17.92
N LYS A 93 9.01 -8.95 -17.25
CA LYS A 93 7.66 -9.01 -17.82
C LYS A 93 7.18 -7.69 -18.42
N GLY A 94 7.98 -6.62 -18.36
CA GLY A 94 7.62 -5.30 -18.85
C GLY A 94 6.62 -4.56 -17.96
N SER A 95 6.51 -4.92 -16.69
CA SER A 95 5.63 -4.30 -15.69
C SER A 95 6.44 -3.54 -14.64
N TYR A 96 5.76 -2.78 -13.80
CA TYR A 96 6.35 -1.90 -12.78
C TYR A 96 6.00 -2.37 -11.38
N ILE A 97 6.88 -2.09 -10.40
CA ILE A 97 6.66 -2.49 -9.02
C ILE A 97 7.09 -1.40 -8.02
N TYR A 98 6.18 -1.03 -7.14
CA TYR A 98 6.40 -0.16 -5.98
C TYR A 98 6.38 -0.99 -4.70
N VAL A 99 7.25 -0.67 -3.73
CA VAL A 99 7.17 -1.27 -2.39
C VAL A 99 6.34 -0.39 -1.47
N GLN A 100 5.41 -0.99 -0.71
CA GLN A 100 4.68 -0.27 0.31
C GLN A 100 5.48 -0.23 1.61
N LEU A 101 5.98 0.96 2.00
CA LEU A 101 6.76 1.21 3.22
C LEU A 101 5.85 1.26 4.44
N TRP A 102 6.13 0.43 5.44
CA TRP A 102 5.24 0.16 6.54
C TRP A 102 5.90 0.25 7.91
N ALA A 103 5.20 0.87 8.84
CA ALA A 103 5.46 0.80 10.27
C ALA A 103 4.15 0.47 10.98
N VAL A 104 4.14 -0.60 11.76
CA VAL A 104 2.92 -1.16 12.34
C VAL A 104 2.31 -0.26 13.41
N GLY A 105 3.09 0.14 14.41
CA GLY A 105 2.59 0.90 15.55
C GLY A 105 1.74 0.03 16.50
N ARG A 106 0.67 0.59 17.06
CA ARG A 106 -0.12 -0.01 18.15
C ARG A 106 -0.73 -1.40 17.90
N PRO A 107 -0.99 -1.89 16.67
CA PRO A 107 -1.48 -3.26 16.47
C PRO A 107 -0.34 -4.31 16.39
N ALA A 108 0.92 -3.93 16.55
CA ALA A 108 2.03 -4.85 16.57
C ALA A 108 1.96 -5.83 17.75
N ASN A 109 2.47 -7.04 17.55
CA ASN A 109 2.61 -8.03 18.62
C ASN A 109 3.81 -7.67 19.52
N PRO A 110 3.60 -7.29 20.80
CA PRO A 110 4.68 -6.85 21.67
C PRO A 110 5.64 -8.00 22.04
N GLN A 111 5.18 -9.25 22.10
CA GLN A 111 6.04 -10.40 22.38
C GLN A 111 7.02 -10.63 21.22
N LEU A 112 6.54 -10.47 19.98
CA LEU A 112 7.40 -10.58 18.81
C LEU A 112 8.42 -9.44 18.76
N LEU A 113 8.00 -8.19 19.00
CA LEU A 113 8.91 -7.04 19.07
C LEU A 113 10.01 -7.24 20.12
N GLN A 114 9.66 -7.77 21.30
CA GLN A 114 10.64 -8.10 22.34
C GLN A 114 11.60 -9.22 21.91
N ALA A 115 11.10 -10.26 21.26
CA ALA A 115 11.93 -11.39 20.79
C ALA A 115 12.88 -10.99 19.66
N GLU A 116 12.47 -10.07 18.78
CA GLU A 116 13.24 -9.63 17.60
C GLU A 116 14.29 -8.56 17.88
N GLY A 117 14.32 -7.99 19.10
CA GLY A 117 15.35 -7.00 19.42
C GLY A 117 15.07 -6.14 20.65
N GLY A 118 14.13 -6.56 21.51
CA GLY A 118 13.77 -5.81 22.72
C GLY A 118 13.04 -4.50 22.42
N TYR A 119 12.32 -4.45 21.30
CA TYR A 119 11.62 -3.23 20.90
C TYR A 119 10.31 -3.03 21.66
N ASP A 120 10.00 -1.77 21.96
CA ASP A 120 8.74 -1.39 22.59
C ASP A 120 7.57 -1.39 21.60
N LEU A 121 6.37 -1.67 22.11
CA LEU A 121 5.13 -1.35 21.43
C LEU A 121 4.90 0.15 21.49
N VAL A 122 4.87 0.83 20.35
CA VAL A 122 4.79 2.29 20.27
C VAL A 122 3.66 2.78 19.37
N SER A 123 3.24 4.03 19.59
CA SER A 123 2.23 4.72 18.77
C SER A 123 2.41 6.25 18.90
N SER A 124 1.49 7.02 18.29
CA SER A 124 1.41 8.47 18.50
C SER A 124 1.13 8.82 19.95
N SER A 125 0.32 8.03 20.62
CA SER A 125 -0.12 8.21 22.02
C SER A 125 -0.35 6.86 22.69
N ALA A 126 -0.50 6.82 24.01
CA ALA A 126 -0.79 5.63 24.79
C ALA A 126 -2.28 5.21 24.66
N THR A 127 -2.71 4.96 23.43
CA THR A 127 -4.09 4.59 23.08
C THR A 127 -4.09 3.19 22.46
N ALA A 128 -4.63 2.20 23.17
CA ALA A 128 -4.74 0.83 22.70
C ALA A 128 -5.66 0.71 21.47
N VAL A 129 -5.51 -0.36 20.67
CA VAL A 129 -6.38 -0.64 19.51
C VAL A 129 -7.81 -0.98 19.95
N SER A 130 -7.95 -1.72 21.08
CA SER A 130 -9.20 -2.09 21.72
C SER A 130 -9.01 -2.18 23.23
N ALA A 131 -10.09 -2.36 23.98
CA ALA A 131 -10.03 -2.46 25.44
C ALA A 131 -9.15 -3.61 25.95
N ASP A 132 -9.08 -4.71 25.21
CA ASP A 132 -8.32 -5.92 25.58
C ASP A 132 -6.92 -5.95 24.96
N ALA A 133 -6.55 -4.95 24.15
CA ALA A 133 -5.26 -4.90 23.51
C ALA A 133 -4.19 -4.23 24.40
N PRO A 134 -2.92 -4.58 24.25
CA PRO A 134 -1.83 -3.90 24.93
C PRO A 134 -1.81 -2.40 24.64
N THR A 135 -1.54 -1.61 25.68
CA THR A 135 -1.38 -0.15 25.53
C THR A 135 0.02 0.18 25.04
N PRO A 136 0.16 0.86 23.89
CA PRO A 136 1.46 1.29 23.39
C PRO A 136 2.02 2.43 24.22
N ARG A 137 3.33 2.62 24.18
CA ARG A 137 3.99 3.84 24.63
C ARG A 137 3.92 4.91 23.55
N ALA A 138 3.69 6.16 23.94
CA ALA A 138 3.82 7.30 23.03
C ALA A 138 5.29 7.49 22.59
N LEU A 139 5.52 7.73 21.31
CA LEU A 139 6.85 8.14 20.81
C LEU A 139 7.23 9.50 21.35
N SER A 140 8.47 9.64 21.81
CA SER A 140 9.10 10.93 22.08
C SER A 140 9.39 11.70 20.79
N GLU A 141 9.61 13.00 20.87
CA GLU A 141 9.92 13.82 19.69
C GLU A 141 11.22 13.36 19.01
N THR A 142 12.24 13.02 19.78
CA THR A 142 13.50 12.47 19.24
C THR A 142 13.27 11.17 18.47
N GLU A 143 12.44 10.29 19.00
CA GLU A 143 12.09 9.04 18.31
C GLU A 143 11.30 9.31 17.02
N ILE A 144 10.38 10.28 17.02
CA ILE A 144 9.62 10.64 15.80
C ILE A 144 10.59 11.00 14.66
N TYR A 145 11.60 11.82 14.91
CA TYR A 145 12.61 12.14 13.88
C TYR A 145 13.43 10.92 13.46
N ALA A 146 13.74 10.00 14.37
CA ALA A 146 14.42 8.75 14.01
C ALA A 146 13.54 7.84 13.13
N TRP A 147 12.22 7.80 13.36
CA TRP A 147 11.29 7.07 12.50
C TRP A 147 11.16 7.69 11.11
N ILE A 148 11.16 9.03 11.01
CA ILE A 148 11.19 9.73 9.72
C ILE A 148 12.46 9.35 8.94
N ALA A 149 13.61 9.28 9.61
CA ALA A 149 14.86 8.86 8.99
C ALA A 149 14.83 7.40 8.52
N ASP A 150 14.18 6.49 9.29
CA ASP A 150 13.99 5.09 8.88
C ASP A 150 13.17 4.98 7.57
N TYR A 151 12.10 5.76 7.41
CA TYR A 151 11.33 5.79 6.15
C TYR A 151 12.19 6.25 4.98
N ALA A 152 12.99 7.31 5.14
CA ALA A 152 13.88 7.80 4.10
C ALA A 152 14.97 6.77 3.74
N GLN A 153 15.51 6.06 4.74
CA GLN A 153 16.50 5.01 4.51
C GLN A 153 15.87 3.80 3.80
N ALA A 154 14.69 3.37 4.23
CA ALA A 154 13.95 2.29 3.57
C ALA A 154 13.63 2.62 2.10
N ALA A 155 13.29 3.88 1.80
CA ALA A 155 13.08 4.34 0.43
C ALA A 155 14.37 4.24 -0.43
N ARG A 156 15.54 4.64 0.11
CA ARG A 156 16.84 4.44 -0.57
C ARG A 156 17.14 2.95 -0.82
N ASN A 157 16.89 2.12 0.18
CA ASN A 157 17.07 0.66 0.07
C ASN A 157 16.14 0.07 -1.01
N ALA A 158 14.92 0.56 -1.12
CA ALA A 158 13.97 0.14 -2.14
C ALA A 158 14.49 0.45 -3.56
N VAL A 159 15.02 1.65 -3.78
CA VAL A 159 15.64 2.01 -5.06
C VAL A 159 16.86 1.14 -5.35
N ALA A 160 17.69 0.86 -4.33
CA ALA A 160 18.83 -0.06 -4.46
C ALA A 160 18.41 -1.50 -4.81
N ALA A 161 17.25 -1.94 -4.29
CA ALA A 161 16.62 -3.22 -4.64
C ALA A 161 15.93 -3.22 -6.02
N GLY A 162 15.96 -2.11 -6.77
CA GLY A 162 15.43 -2.02 -8.13
C GLY A 162 13.94 -1.66 -8.23
N PHE A 163 13.27 -1.28 -7.14
CA PHE A 163 11.88 -0.80 -7.22
C PHE A 163 11.77 0.49 -8.05
N ASP A 164 10.71 0.61 -8.84
CA ASP A 164 10.41 1.84 -9.60
C ASP A 164 10.08 3.01 -8.67
N GLY A 165 9.56 2.72 -7.48
CA GLY A 165 9.27 3.69 -6.45
C GLY A 165 8.75 3.06 -5.16
N VAL A 166 8.24 3.91 -4.28
CA VAL A 166 7.74 3.54 -2.96
C VAL A 166 6.35 4.11 -2.71
N GLU A 167 5.51 3.38 -1.99
CA GLU A 167 4.24 3.88 -1.46
C GLU A 167 4.33 4.00 0.06
N ILE A 168 4.11 5.20 0.58
CA ILE A 168 4.05 5.44 2.03
C ILE A 168 2.71 4.94 2.56
N HIS A 169 2.74 3.98 3.48
CA HIS A 169 1.52 3.45 4.09
C HIS A 169 1.01 4.36 5.21
N ALA A 170 0.15 5.32 4.86
CA ALA A 170 -0.48 6.26 5.78
C ALA A 170 -1.98 5.95 5.99
N ALA A 171 -2.35 4.67 6.02
CA ALA A 171 -3.72 4.19 6.00
C ALA A 171 -3.95 3.05 6.99
N ASN A 172 -5.21 2.63 7.14
CA ASN A 172 -5.61 1.38 7.80
C ASN A 172 -5.17 1.24 9.26
N GLY A 173 -5.01 2.34 9.99
CA GLY A 173 -4.71 2.32 11.42
C GLY A 173 -3.26 1.96 11.78
N TYR A 174 -2.32 2.05 10.85
CA TYR A 174 -0.89 1.88 11.11
C TYR A 174 -0.22 3.17 11.54
N LEU A 175 1.07 3.18 11.82
CA LEU A 175 1.73 4.24 12.59
C LEU A 175 1.45 5.67 12.08
N ILE A 176 1.53 5.93 10.77
CA ILE A 176 1.26 7.26 10.22
C ILE A 176 -0.20 7.65 10.41
N ASP A 177 -1.13 6.72 10.16
CA ASP A 177 -2.57 6.95 10.37
C ASP A 177 -2.90 7.17 11.85
N GLN A 178 -2.17 6.51 12.77
CA GLN A 178 -2.28 6.73 14.22
C GLN A 178 -1.89 8.15 14.63
N PHE A 179 -0.96 8.79 13.94
CA PHE A 179 -0.66 10.22 14.13
C PHE A 179 -1.73 11.12 13.51
N THR A 180 -2.29 10.72 12.39
CA THR A 180 -3.24 11.51 11.59
C THR A 180 -4.60 11.67 12.28
N GLN A 181 -5.10 10.62 12.97
CA GLN A 181 -6.46 10.60 13.47
C GLN A 181 -6.54 10.89 14.98
N ASP A 182 -7.47 11.77 15.37
CA ASP A 182 -7.64 12.25 16.75
C ASP A 182 -8.14 11.20 17.72
N ILE A 183 -8.79 10.14 17.24
CA ILE A 183 -9.20 9.00 18.07
C ILE A 183 -8.01 8.20 18.62
N CYS A 184 -6.84 8.35 18.02
CA CYS A 184 -5.60 7.70 18.42
C CYS A 184 -4.57 8.71 18.93
N ASN A 185 -4.42 9.83 18.25
CA ASN A 185 -3.47 10.89 18.59
C ASN A 185 -4.07 11.87 19.59
N THR A 186 -3.73 11.69 20.87
CA THR A 186 -4.13 12.58 21.98
C THR A 186 -3.01 13.52 22.41
N ARG A 187 -1.95 13.71 21.59
CA ARG A 187 -0.81 14.59 21.88
C ARG A 187 -1.22 16.06 21.95
N THR A 188 -0.53 16.79 22.80
CA THR A 188 -0.68 18.26 23.00
C THR A 188 0.52 19.06 22.51
N ASP A 189 1.55 18.38 21.98
CA ASP A 189 2.74 18.98 21.39
C ASP A 189 2.55 19.27 19.88
N ALA A 190 3.64 19.63 19.20
CA ALA A 190 3.64 19.96 17.78
C ALA A 190 3.25 18.80 16.84
N TRP A 191 3.09 17.58 17.35
CA TRP A 191 2.75 16.37 16.60
C TRP A 191 1.30 15.92 16.83
N GLY A 192 0.46 16.75 17.47
CA GLY A 192 -0.94 16.45 17.77
C GLY A 192 -1.80 17.70 17.93
N GLY A 193 -2.95 17.56 18.61
CA GLY A 193 -3.87 18.64 18.95
C GLY A 193 -4.63 19.21 17.74
N SER A 194 -3.96 19.96 16.88
CA SER A 194 -4.57 20.58 15.69
C SER A 194 -4.55 19.65 14.46
N VAL A 195 -5.33 20.02 13.43
CA VAL A 195 -5.27 19.39 12.09
C VAL A 195 -3.84 19.37 11.55
N GLN A 196 -3.14 20.51 11.67
CA GLN A 196 -1.77 20.66 11.22
C GLN A 196 -0.79 19.77 12.02
N GLY A 197 -0.93 19.74 13.35
CA GLY A 197 -0.09 18.92 14.22
C GLY A 197 -0.27 17.44 13.93
N ARG A 198 -1.49 16.96 13.79
CA ARG A 198 -1.77 15.56 13.43
C ARG A 198 -1.31 15.18 12.02
N ALA A 199 -1.33 16.10 11.07
CA ALA A 199 -0.83 15.87 9.71
C ALA A 199 0.70 15.86 9.63
N ARG A 200 1.40 16.43 10.60
CA ARG A 200 2.83 16.72 10.55
C ARG A 200 3.66 15.47 10.29
N PHE A 201 3.40 14.36 10.98
CA PHE A 201 4.18 13.13 10.80
C PHE A 201 4.08 12.58 9.37
N ALA A 202 2.87 12.49 8.81
CA ALA A 202 2.67 12.06 7.42
C ALA A 202 3.43 12.97 6.43
N LEU A 203 3.39 14.28 6.64
CA LEU A 203 4.02 15.25 5.75
C LEU A 203 5.55 15.27 5.87
N GLU A 204 6.10 15.16 7.09
CA GLU A 204 7.56 15.09 7.29
C GLU A 204 8.13 13.77 6.73
N VAL A 205 7.44 12.63 6.93
CA VAL A 205 7.81 11.37 6.28
C VAL A 205 7.79 11.53 4.76
N SER A 206 6.73 12.12 4.20
CA SER A 206 6.62 12.31 2.75
C SER A 206 7.74 13.19 2.19
N ARG A 207 8.09 14.30 2.87
CA ARG A 207 9.20 15.17 2.48
C ARG A 207 10.55 14.45 2.53
N ALA A 208 10.81 13.69 3.61
CA ALA A 208 12.05 12.95 3.76
C ALA A 208 12.21 11.84 2.71
N VAL A 209 11.11 11.16 2.34
CA VAL A 209 11.11 10.16 1.27
C VAL A 209 11.30 10.82 -0.09
N VAL A 210 10.62 11.93 -0.38
CA VAL A 210 10.80 12.71 -1.62
C VAL A 210 12.23 13.22 -1.75
N GLU A 211 12.82 13.73 -0.69
CA GLU A 211 14.23 14.13 -0.68
C GLU A 211 15.18 12.95 -0.95
N ALA A 212 14.84 11.77 -0.42
CA ALA A 212 15.66 10.57 -0.56
C ALA A 212 15.64 9.96 -1.96
N VAL A 213 14.48 9.93 -2.65
CA VAL A 213 14.30 9.15 -3.90
C VAL A 213 13.62 9.91 -5.05
N GLY A 214 13.09 11.09 -4.80
CA GLY A 214 12.35 11.91 -5.77
C GLY A 214 10.82 11.78 -5.63
N ALA A 215 10.12 12.87 -5.94
CA ALA A 215 8.66 12.92 -5.89
C ALA A 215 8.01 11.98 -6.92
N ASP A 216 8.64 11.88 -8.09
CA ASP A 216 8.25 11.01 -9.21
C ASP A 216 8.40 9.50 -8.93
N ARG A 217 9.00 9.13 -7.79
CA ARG A 217 9.09 7.76 -7.26
C ARG A 217 8.32 7.56 -5.96
N THR A 218 7.57 8.54 -5.50
CA THR A 218 6.89 8.49 -4.21
C THR A 218 5.38 8.55 -4.38
N GLY A 219 4.67 7.55 -3.86
CA GLY A 219 3.23 7.55 -3.66
C GLY A 219 2.89 7.56 -2.17
N ILE A 220 1.65 7.89 -1.82
CA ILE A 220 1.14 7.82 -0.45
C ILE A 220 -0.28 7.27 -0.43
N ARG A 221 -0.59 6.41 0.55
CA ARG A 221 -1.91 5.80 0.71
C ARG A 221 -2.64 6.32 1.93
N PHE A 222 -3.93 6.69 1.77
CA PHE A 222 -4.83 7.13 2.84
C PHE A 222 -6.13 6.31 2.86
N SER A 223 -6.76 6.22 4.05
CA SER A 223 -8.03 5.53 4.26
C SER A 223 -8.98 6.37 5.14
N PRO A 224 -9.51 7.49 4.64
CA PRO A 224 -10.26 8.45 5.47
C PRO A 224 -11.47 7.87 6.19
N TRP A 225 -12.11 6.88 5.58
CA TRP A 225 -13.37 6.30 6.04
C TRP A 225 -13.24 4.95 6.74
N SER A 226 -12.02 4.36 6.76
CA SER A 226 -11.81 3.03 7.31
C SER A 226 -12.01 2.98 8.82
N THR A 227 -12.79 2.00 9.27
CA THR A 227 -12.97 1.68 10.69
C THR A 227 -12.00 0.60 11.17
N PHE A 228 -11.16 0.09 10.28
CA PHE A 228 -10.21 -0.98 10.59
C PHE A 228 -9.27 -0.56 11.73
N GLN A 229 -9.02 -1.47 12.66
CA GLN A 229 -8.17 -1.25 13.85
C GLN A 229 -8.64 -0.10 14.75
N GLY A 230 -9.97 0.07 14.86
CA GLY A 230 -10.56 1.11 15.72
C GLY A 230 -10.30 2.53 15.22
N MET A 231 -10.07 2.71 13.92
CA MET A 231 -9.90 4.02 13.29
C MET A 231 -11.24 4.61 12.86
N ARG A 232 -11.23 5.73 12.22
CA ARG A 232 -12.28 6.64 11.75
C ARG A 232 -12.64 7.72 12.78
N MET A 233 -12.18 8.93 12.50
CA MET A 233 -12.56 10.15 13.20
C MET A 233 -14.08 10.39 13.09
N LYS A 234 -14.65 11.13 14.03
CA LYS A 234 -16.06 11.56 13.95
C LYS A 234 -16.30 12.39 12.67
N ASP A 235 -15.41 13.31 12.36
CA ASP A 235 -15.37 14.05 11.09
C ASP A 235 -13.95 14.02 10.53
N PRO A 236 -13.65 13.12 9.57
CA PRO A 236 -12.33 13.02 8.97
C PRO A 236 -12.04 14.09 7.90
N LYS A 237 -13.07 14.79 7.38
CA LYS A 237 -12.91 15.68 6.22
C LYS A 237 -11.89 16.78 6.45
N PRO A 238 -11.93 17.60 7.52
CA PRO A 238 -10.97 18.69 7.69
C PRO A 238 -9.51 18.19 7.75
N GLN A 239 -9.29 17.01 8.35
CA GLN A 239 -7.97 16.41 8.47
C GLN A 239 -7.43 15.95 7.13
N PHE A 240 -8.24 15.21 6.38
CA PHE A 240 -7.79 14.64 5.11
C PHE A 240 -7.85 15.66 3.95
N GLU A 241 -8.70 16.68 4.01
CA GLU A 241 -8.63 17.84 3.11
C GLU A 241 -7.30 18.60 3.28
N TYR A 242 -6.87 18.82 4.51
CA TYR A 242 -5.59 19.44 4.77
C TYR A 242 -4.42 18.58 4.23
N LEU A 243 -4.45 17.28 4.46
CA LEU A 243 -3.45 16.35 3.89
C LEU A 243 -3.49 16.37 2.36
N ALA A 244 -4.67 16.37 1.74
CA ALA A 244 -4.82 16.48 0.29
C ALA A 244 -4.12 17.73 -0.27
N VAL A 245 -4.41 18.91 0.31
CA VAL A 245 -3.79 20.17 -0.11
C VAL A 245 -2.26 20.17 0.07
N GLN A 246 -1.76 19.59 1.16
CA GLN A 246 -0.33 19.59 1.42
C GLN A 246 0.43 18.56 0.56
N THR A 247 -0.14 17.38 0.35
CA THR A 247 0.48 16.34 -0.50
C THR A 247 0.43 16.73 -1.97
N ALA A 248 -0.60 17.46 -2.43
CA ALA A 248 -0.65 18.01 -3.78
C ALA A 248 0.57 18.89 -4.12
N LYS A 249 1.13 19.60 -3.13
CA LYS A 249 2.31 20.47 -3.32
C LYS A 249 3.63 19.71 -3.44
N LEU A 250 3.64 18.41 -3.11
CA LEU A 250 4.85 17.59 -3.13
C LEU A 250 5.15 17.01 -4.52
N GLY A 251 4.20 17.07 -5.47
CA GLY A 251 4.38 16.55 -6.82
C GLY A 251 4.59 15.02 -6.86
N LEU A 252 3.92 14.29 -5.97
CA LEU A 252 4.04 12.84 -5.84
C LEU A 252 3.64 12.12 -7.14
N ALA A 253 4.18 10.92 -7.37
CA ALA A 253 3.82 10.08 -8.50
C ALA A 253 2.31 9.77 -8.52
N TYR A 254 1.72 9.51 -7.36
CA TYR A 254 0.28 9.31 -7.17
C TYR A 254 -0.14 9.48 -5.71
N VAL A 255 -1.44 9.64 -5.49
CA VAL A 255 -2.08 9.37 -4.20
C VAL A 255 -2.97 8.14 -4.32
N HIS A 256 -3.01 7.28 -3.28
CA HIS A 256 -3.82 6.07 -3.24
C HIS A 256 -4.87 6.19 -2.14
N LEU A 257 -6.14 6.08 -2.51
CA LEU A 257 -7.28 6.26 -1.62
C LEU A 257 -8.06 4.97 -1.45
N VAL A 258 -8.38 4.65 -0.19
CA VAL A 258 -9.24 3.51 0.14
C VAL A 258 -10.69 3.98 0.22
N GLU A 259 -11.57 3.34 -0.55
CA GLU A 259 -13.02 3.56 -0.54
C GLU A 259 -13.65 3.19 0.81
N SER A 260 -14.78 3.83 1.13
CA SER A 260 -15.48 3.60 2.40
C SER A 260 -16.02 2.17 2.57
N ARG A 261 -16.31 1.49 1.47
CA ARG A 261 -16.86 0.13 1.43
C ARG A 261 -15.85 -0.98 1.80
N ILE A 262 -14.63 -0.61 2.20
CA ILE A 262 -13.60 -1.55 2.66
C ILE A 262 -13.02 -1.11 4.01
N ALA A 263 -12.99 -2.03 4.97
CA ALA A 263 -12.27 -1.89 6.22
C ALA A 263 -11.23 -3.02 6.33
N GLY A 264 -9.95 -2.68 6.16
CA GLY A 264 -8.87 -3.67 6.05
C GLY A 264 -9.08 -4.60 4.85
N GLY A 265 -9.34 -5.89 5.12
CA GLY A 265 -9.63 -6.90 4.09
C GLY A 265 -11.10 -7.29 3.98
N ALA A 266 -12.01 -6.61 4.67
CA ALA A 266 -13.44 -6.91 4.71
C ALA A 266 -14.27 -5.88 3.94
N ASP A 267 -15.36 -6.36 3.32
CA ASP A 267 -16.37 -5.49 2.74
C ASP A 267 -17.28 -4.94 3.87
N VAL A 268 -17.63 -3.67 3.79
CA VAL A 268 -18.54 -3.00 4.73
C VAL A 268 -19.61 -2.23 3.95
N ASP A 269 -20.80 -2.16 4.53
CA ASP A 269 -21.89 -1.37 3.96
C ASP A 269 -21.71 0.11 4.34
N ALA A 270 -20.99 0.84 3.48
CA ALA A 270 -20.74 2.27 3.64
C ALA A 270 -20.76 2.99 2.29
N THR A 271 -21.31 4.19 2.30
CA THR A 271 -21.58 5.00 1.12
C THR A 271 -20.85 6.35 1.13
N ASP A 272 -19.97 6.57 2.10
CA ASP A 272 -19.17 7.79 2.15
C ASP A 272 -18.28 7.91 0.91
N ARG A 273 -18.15 9.12 0.37
CA ARG A 273 -17.43 9.38 -0.87
C ARG A 273 -16.11 10.11 -0.64
N LEU A 274 -15.21 9.99 -1.59
CA LEU A 274 -13.88 10.62 -1.56
C LEU A 274 -13.84 12.01 -2.23
N ASP A 275 -14.98 12.52 -2.70
CA ASP A 275 -15.06 13.80 -3.45
C ASP A 275 -14.46 14.98 -2.69
N PHE A 276 -14.57 15.01 -1.36
CA PHE A 276 -13.97 16.06 -0.53
C PHE A 276 -12.44 16.10 -0.66
N PHE A 277 -11.81 14.92 -0.61
CA PHE A 277 -10.36 14.77 -0.79
C PHE A 277 -9.94 15.18 -2.21
N LEU A 278 -10.65 14.67 -3.21
CA LEU A 278 -10.36 14.91 -4.62
C LEU A 278 -10.49 16.41 -4.99
N ARG A 279 -11.51 17.09 -4.47
CA ARG A 279 -11.63 18.56 -4.66
C ARG A 279 -10.46 19.32 -4.05
N ALA A 280 -10.02 18.92 -2.86
CA ALA A 280 -8.90 19.54 -2.17
C ALA A 280 -7.54 19.22 -2.82
N TYR A 281 -7.37 17.98 -3.32
CA TYR A 281 -6.17 17.53 -4.02
C TYR A 281 -6.05 18.11 -5.42
N GLY A 282 -7.18 18.35 -6.08
CA GLY A 282 -7.23 18.78 -7.47
C GLY A 282 -6.77 17.67 -8.43
N LYS A 283 -6.05 18.07 -9.46
CA LYS A 283 -5.43 17.16 -10.45
C LYS A 283 -3.90 17.19 -10.34
N ALA A 284 -3.39 17.17 -9.11
CA ALA A 284 -1.96 17.33 -8.86
C ALA A 284 -1.14 16.15 -9.39
N SER A 285 -1.68 14.93 -9.31
CA SER A 285 -1.13 13.71 -9.90
C SER A 285 -2.22 12.65 -10.04
N PRO A 286 -1.95 11.51 -10.72
CA PRO A 286 -2.86 10.38 -10.78
C PRO A 286 -3.34 9.89 -9.41
N VAL A 287 -4.55 9.32 -9.37
CA VAL A 287 -5.17 8.81 -8.14
C VAL A 287 -5.49 7.32 -8.30
N ILE A 288 -4.96 6.50 -7.38
CA ILE A 288 -5.33 5.09 -7.28
C ILE A 288 -6.52 4.97 -6.33
N PHE A 289 -7.59 4.33 -6.76
CA PHE A 289 -8.76 4.03 -5.95
C PHE A 289 -8.80 2.53 -5.65
N ALA A 290 -8.81 2.14 -4.38
CA ALA A 290 -8.93 0.75 -3.97
C ALA A 290 -10.14 0.54 -3.06
N GLY A 291 -10.91 -0.51 -3.32
CA GLY A 291 -12.07 -0.80 -2.50
C GLY A 291 -13.10 -1.71 -3.17
N GLY A 292 -12.84 -3.02 -3.24
CA GLY A 292 -13.82 -4.01 -3.69
C GLY A 292 -14.23 -3.90 -5.16
N TYR A 293 -13.32 -3.50 -6.02
CA TYR A 293 -13.56 -3.43 -7.46
C TYR A 293 -13.52 -4.81 -8.10
N ASP A 294 -14.46 -5.02 -9.03
CA ASP A 294 -14.50 -6.08 -10.04
C ASP A 294 -14.31 -5.48 -11.45
N ALA A 295 -14.47 -6.29 -12.49
CA ALA A 295 -14.26 -5.84 -13.86
C ALA A 295 -15.20 -4.70 -14.28
N GLU A 296 -16.50 -4.82 -13.95
CA GLU A 296 -17.53 -3.84 -14.33
C GLU A 296 -17.36 -2.52 -13.56
N SER A 297 -17.20 -2.60 -12.23
CA SER A 297 -17.03 -1.43 -11.38
C SER A 297 -15.69 -0.72 -11.63
N ALA A 298 -14.64 -1.43 -12.07
CA ALA A 298 -13.38 -0.83 -12.47
C ALA A 298 -13.54 0.07 -13.73
N VAL A 299 -14.26 -0.43 -14.73
CA VAL A 299 -14.60 0.36 -15.94
C VAL A 299 -15.44 1.59 -15.55
N ARG A 300 -16.48 1.39 -14.74
CA ARG A 300 -17.35 2.49 -14.30
C ARG A 300 -16.59 3.54 -13.49
N ALA A 301 -15.66 3.12 -12.62
CA ALA A 301 -14.84 4.04 -11.84
C ALA A 301 -14.04 4.99 -12.74
N VAL A 302 -13.36 4.46 -13.76
CA VAL A 302 -12.48 5.26 -14.64
C VAL A 302 -13.26 6.07 -15.67
N ASP A 303 -14.35 5.52 -16.21
CA ASP A 303 -15.09 6.16 -17.31
C ASP A 303 -16.19 7.08 -16.83
N VAL A 304 -16.71 6.92 -15.60
CA VAL A 304 -17.87 7.66 -15.09
C VAL A 304 -17.59 8.32 -13.73
N GLU A 305 -17.26 7.54 -12.68
CA GLU A 305 -17.22 8.05 -11.30
C GLU A 305 -16.06 9.03 -11.09
N TYR A 306 -14.90 8.75 -11.67
CA TYR A 306 -13.66 9.54 -11.56
C TYR A 306 -13.15 9.98 -12.94
N ALA A 307 -14.05 10.15 -13.92
CA ALA A 307 -13.71 10.46 -15.31
C ALA A 307 -12.91 11.77 -15.48
N ASP A 308 -13.04 12.71 -14.53
CA ASP A 308 -12.34 13.98 -14.51
C ASP A 308 -10.89 13.89 -13.98
N TYR A 309 -10.49 12.75 -13.47
CA TYR A 309 -9.18 12.52 -12.88
C TYR A 309 -8.39 11.46 -13.68
N ASP A 310 -7.07 11.48 -13.52
CA ASP A 310 -6.23 10.39 -13.98
C ASP A 310 -6.35 9.20 -13.00
N ALA A 311 -7.50 8.52 -13.10
CA ALA A 311 -7.87 7.44 -12.22
C ALA A 311 -7.20 6.11 -12.60
N ILE A 312 -6.73 5.40 -11.57
CA ILE A 312 -6.23 4.03 -11.63
C ILE A 312 -7.04 3.20 -10.63
N VAL A 313 -7.42 1.99 -10.98
CA VAL A 313 -8.17 1.10 -10.08
C VAL A 313 -7.21 0.10 -9.43
N GLY A 314 -7.08 0.20 -8.11
CA GLY A 314 -6.34 -0.76 -7.30
C GLY A 314 -7.20 -1.97 -6.96
N ILE A 315 -6.90 -3.13 -7.56
CA ILE A 315 -7.60 -4.39 -7.32
C ILE A 315 -6.72 -5.28 -6.42
N GLY A 316 -7.28 -5.69 -5.28
CA GLY A 316 -6.57 -6.55 -4.31
C GLY A 316 -6.95 -8.01 -4.45
N ARG A 317 -7.91 -8.48 -3.65
CA ARG A 317 -8.29 -9.89 -3.48
C ARG A 317 -8.49 -10.67 -4.79
N PRO A 318 -9.20 -10.14 -5.80
CA PRO A 318 -9.31 -10.82 -7.09
C PRO A 318 -7.96 -11.04 -7.79
N PHE A 319 -6.97 -10.18 -7.58
CA PHE A 319 -5.63 -10.34 -8.15
C PHE A 319 -4.87 -11.53 -7.54
N ILE A 320 -5.26 -11.98 -6.34
CA ILE A 320 -4.66 -13.17 -5.70
C ILE A 320 -4.89 -14.41 -6.57
N SER A 321 -6.12 -14.62 -7.01
CA SER A 321 -6.54 -15.83 -7.75
C SER A 321 -6.52 -15.67 -9.27
N ASN A 322 -6.24 -14.47 -9.78
CA ASN A 322 -6.21 -14.17 -11.20
C ASN A 322 -4.90 -13.45 -11.55
N PRO A 323 -3.81 -14.17 -11.76
CA PRO A 323 -2.51 -13.55 -12.03
C PRO A 323 -2.49 -12.74 -13.35
N ASP A 324 -3.35 -13.04 -14.30
CA ASP A 324 -3.57 -12.34 -15.56
C ASP A 324 -4.76 -11.36 -15.52
N LEU A 325 -5.07 -10.81 -14.34
CA LEU A 325 -6.30 -10.03 -14.11
C LEU A 325 -6.54 -8.90 -15.13
N PRO A 326 -5.56 -8.05 -15.51
CA PRO A 326 -5.82 -7.01 -16.51
C PRO A 326 -6.26 -7.58 -17.85
N PHE A 327 -5.69 -8.73 -18.29
CA PHE A 327 -6.08 -9.42 -19.49
C PHE A 327 -7.51 -9.97 -19.39
N ARG A 328 -7.90 -10.54 -18.24
CA ARG A 328 -9.28 -11.02 -18.01
C ARG A 328 -10.28 -9.88 -18.13
N VAL A 329 -10.01 -8.74 -17.50
CA VAL A 329 -10.89 -7.57 -17.58
C VAL A 329 -11.02 -7.08 -19.02
N GLN A 330 -9.92 -7.01 -19.75
CA GLN A 330 -9.91 -6.55 -21.14
C GLN A 330 -10.71 -7.45 -22.08
N ASN A 331 -10.70 -8.75 -21.82
CA ASN A 331 -11.31 -9.75 -22.70
C ASN A 331 -12.63 -10.31 -22.15
N GLY A 332 -13.18 -9.76 -21.06
CA GLY A 332 -14.44 -10.20 -20.47
C GLY A 332 -14.39 -11.62 -19.89
N ILE A 333 -13.22 -12.07 -19.44
CA ILE A 333 -13.04 -13.42 -18.87
C ILE A 333 -13.39 -13.35 -17.36
N PRO A 334 -14.28 -14.23 -16.86
CA PRO A 334 -14.67 -14.26 -15.46
C PRO A 334 -13.49 -14.45 -14.50
N PHE A 335 -13.54 -13.82 -13.33
CA PHE A 335 -12.58 -14.04 -12.27
C PHE A 335 -12.78 -15.41 -11.61
N VAL A 336 -11.68 -16.10 -11.36
CA VAL A 336 -11.65 -17.28 -10.48
C VAL A 336 -11.78 -16.81 -9.04
N PRO A 337 -12.66 -17.39 -8.23
CA PRO A 337 -12.78 -17.06 -6.81
C PRO A 337 -11.47 -17.34 -6.04
N TYR A 338 -11.16 -16.47 -5.08
CA TYR A 338 -10.04 -16.67 -4.17
C TYR A 338 -10.47 -17.48 -2.93
N ASP A 339 -9.53 -18.21 -2.33
CA ASP A 339 -9.73 -18.89 -1.05
C ASP A 339 -9.13 -18.04 0.10
N ARG A 340 -9.99 -17.42 0.91
CA ARG A 340 -9.57 -16.57 2.05
C ARG A 340 -8.75 -17.33 3.09
N ALA A 341 -8.95 -18.64 3.27
CA ALA A 341 -8.22 -19.45 4.24
C ALA A 341 -6.72 -19.51 3.91
N THR A 342 -6.33 -19.29 2.65
CA THR A 342 -4.94 -19.31 2.20
C THR A 342 -4.21 -17.96 2.28
N PHE A 343 -4.91 -16.87 2.61
CA PHE A 343 -4.33 -15.52 2.53
C PHE A 343 -3.11 -15.34 3.43
N TYR A 344 -3.21 -15.80 4.67
CA TYR A 344 -2.26 -15.50 5.73
C TYR A 344 -1.51 -16.76 6.25
N VAL A 345 -1.46 -17.83 5.44
CA VAL A 345 -0.70 -19.03 5.80
C VAL A 345 0.80 -18.76 5.57
N PRO A 346 1.65 -18.75 6.61
CA PRO A 346 3.03 -18.38 6.45
C PRO A 346 3.80 -19.35 5.53
N LYS A 347 4.60 -18.81 4.60
CA LYS A 347 5.58 -19.54 3.77
C LYS A 347 4.97 -20.62 2.84
N ASP A 348 3.65 -20.75 2.77
CA ASP A 348 2.96 -21.80 2.00
C ASP A 348 2.72 -21.34 0.54
N PRO A 349 3.10 -22.12 -0.48
CA PRO A 349 2.78 -21.82 -1.88
C PRO A 349 1.29 -21.97 -2.22
N LYS A 350 0.51 -22.71 -1.40
CA LYS A 350 -0.91 -22.90 -1.64
C LYS A 350 -1.69 -21.59 -1.53
N GLY A 351 -2.53 -21.34 -2.53
CA GLY A 351 -3.29 -20.10 -2.65
C GLY A 351 -2.41 -18.85 -2.85
N TYR A 352 -1.17 -19.06 -3.29
CA TYR A 352 -0.19 -18.02 -3.54
C TYR A 352 0.36 -18.09 -4.96
N THR A 353 1.06 -19.16 -5.34
CA THR A 353 1.65 -19.35 -6.67
C THR A 353 0.97 -20.43 -7.51
N ASP A 354 -0.02 -21.13 -6.99
CA ASP A 354 -0.71 -22.25 -7.61
C ASP A 354 -1.98 -21.87 -8.41
N TYR A 355 -2.36 -20.60 -8.47
CA TYR A 355 -3.42 -20.12 -9.34
C TYR A 355 -2.97 -20.02 -10.80
N ALA A 356 -3.73 -20.65 -11.70
CA ALA A 356 -3.41 -20.69 -13.12
C ALA A 356 -3.82 -19.40 -13.86
N PHE A 357 -3.10 -19.10 -14.93
CA PHE A 357 -3.58 -18.17 -15.96
C PHE A 357 -4.83 -18.71 -16.65
N SER A 358 -5.63 -17.83 -17.26
CA SER A 358 -6.72 -18.27 -18.16
C SER A 358 -6.16 -18.98 -19.39
N ALA A 359 -6.95 -19.89 -19.94
CA ALA A 359 -6.56 -20.62 -21.15
C ALA A 359 -6.36 -19.66 -22.34
N GLU A 360 -7.14 -18.60 -22.38
CA GLU A 360 -7.05 -17.55 -23.40
C GLU A 360 -5.73 -16.77 -23.29
N PHE A 361 -5.28 -16.45 -22.07
CA PHE A 361 -4.01 -15.77 -21.86
C PHE A 361 -2.83 -16.67 -22.21
N GLN A 362 -2.87 -17.96 -21.85
CA GLN A 362 -1.85 -18.92 -22.23
C GLN A 362 -1.68 -19.01 -23.75
N LYS A 363 -2.80 -19.13 -24.49
CA LYS A 363 -2.80 -19.13 -25.96
C LYS A 363 -2.24 -17.83 -26.54
N ALA A 364 -2.56 -16.67 -25.92
CA ALA A 364 -2.05 -15.37 -26.37
C ALA A 364 -0.54 -15.27 -26.21
N ILE A 365 0.02 -15.78 -25.09
CA ILE A 365 1.49 -15.83 -24.88
C ILE A 365 2.15 -16.76 -25.90
N GLU A 366 1.59 -17.96 -26.12
CA GLU A 366 2.13 -18.93 -27.08
C GLU A 366 2.13 -18.39 -28.52
N ALA A 367 1.12 -17.60 -28.88
CA ALA A 367 1.04 -16.97 -30.21
C ALA A 367 2.01 -15.79 -30.40
N ALA A 368 2.52 -15.19 -29.29
CA ALA A 368 3.44 -14.07 -29.32
C ALA A 368 4.93 -14.48 -29.21
N ALA A 369 5.21 -15.75 -28.84
CA ALA A 369 6.54 -16.34 -28.70
C ALA A 369 7.07 -16.89 -30.02
#